data_ef55f16aec43dcd1703ef8e6be6c0e70
#
_entry.id   ef55f16aec43dcd1703ef8e6be6c0e70
#
_cell.length_a   1.000
_cell.length_b   1.000
_cell.length_c   1.000
_cell.angle_alpha   90.00
_cell.angle_beta   90.00
_cell.angle_gamma   90.00
#
_symmetry.space_group_name_H-M   'P 1'
#
loop_
_entity.id
_entity.type
_entity.pdbx_description
1 polymer ?
#
loop_
_entity_poly.entity_id
_entity_poly.type
_entity_poly.pdbx_seq_one_letter_code
_entity_poly.pdbx_strand_id
1 'polypeptide(L)' 'MTLKRFYFAIPAANVYECIRAESFVEAKQLAAAEWLPFWDQIKWLHHTEEKHNGPFA' A
#
# COMPACT_ATOMS: atom_id res chain seq x y z
N MET A 1 9.85 8.15 14.34
CA MET A 1 8.98 7.76 13.44
C MET A 1 9.50 6.76 12.51
N THR A 2 8.76 5.73 12.22
CA THR A 2 9.18 4.63 11.40
C THR A 2 8.28 4.55 10.20
N LEU A 3 8.87 4.58 9.03
CA LEU A 3 8.10 4.41 7.81
C LEU A 3 8.05 2.94 7.44
N LYS A 4 6.89 2.51 7.02
CA LYS A 4 6.70 1.15 6.56
C LYS A 4 6.40 1.18 5.08
N ARG A 5 6.65 0.07 4.43
CA ARG A 5 6.40 -0.04 3.00
C ARG A 5 5.10 -0.76 2.77
N PHE A 6 4.25 -0.16 1.96
CA PHE A 6 2.98 -0.75 1.63
C PHE A 6 2.92 -0.91 0.12
N TYR A 7 2.71 -2.13 -0.32
CA TYR A 7 2.70 -2.45 -1.74
C TYR A 7 1.29 -2.55 -2.24
N PHE A 8 1.06 -2.02 -3.42
CA PHE A 8 -0.26 -2.09 -3.99
C PHE A 8 -0.16 -2.24 -5.50
N ALA A 9 -1.25 -2.68 -6.08
CA ALA A 9 -1.33 -2.87 -7.52
C ALA A 9 -2.65 -2.34 -8.02
N ILE A 10 -2.64 -1.82 -9.23
CA ILE A 10 -3.86 -1.42 -9.92
C ILE A 10 -3.83 -2.13 -11.26
N PRO A 11 -4.41 -3.33 -11.31
CA PRO A 11 -4.33 -4.12 -12.55
C PRO A 11 -4.91 -3.39 -13.75
N ALA A 12 -5.98 -2.62 -13.54
CA ALA A 12 -6.60 -1.93 -14.64
C ALA A 12 -5.66 -0.91 -15.28
N ALA A 13 -4.73 -0.37 -14.50
CA ALA A 13 -3.77 0.60 -15.00
C ALA A 13 -2.39 0.00 -15.16
N ASN A 14 -2.24 -1.30 -14.90
CA ASN A 14 -0.96 -1.98 -15.01
C ASN A 14 0.07 -1.33 -14.09
N VAL A 15 -0.34 -1.02 -12.87
CA VAL A 15 0.50 -0.34 -11.91
C VAL A 15 0.85 -1.29 -10.76
N TYR A 16 2.08 -1.22 -10.32
CA TYR A 16 2.53 -1.99 -9.18
C TYR A 16 3.56 -1.13 -8.47
N GLU A 17 3.22 -0.62 -7.30
CA GLU A 17 4.06 0.35 -6.65
C GLU A 17 4.12 0.14 -5.15
N CYS A 18 5.04 0.86 -4.56
CA CYS A 18 5.25 0.81 -3.12
C CYS A 18 5.15 2.22 -2.57
N ILE A 19 4.51 2.34 -1.45
CA ILE A 19 4.36 3.63 -0.80
C ILE A 19 4.92 3.53 0.60
N ARG A 20 5.62 4.55 1.03
CA ARG A 20 6.12 4.60 2.39
C ARG A 20 5.23 5.49 3.21
N ALA A 21 4.81 5.00 4.35
CA ALA A 21 3.93 5.76 5.23
C ALA A 21 4.07 5.24 6.64
N GLU A 22 3.58 6.02 7.59
CA GLU A 22 3.67 5.62 8.97
C GLU A 22 2.59 4.63 9.35
N SER A 23 1.51 4.60 8.62
CA SER A 23 0.42 3.68 8.90
C SER A 23 -0.25 3.30 7.60
N PHE A 24 -1.02 2.22 7.66
CA PHE A 24 -1.78 1.77 6.50
C PHE A 24 -2.80 2.82 6.09
N VAL A 25 -3.42 3.48 7.06
CA VAL A 25 -4.39 4.51 6.75
C VAL A 25 -3.75 5.63 5.95
N GLU A 26 -2.57 6.05 6.36
CA GLU A 26 -1.87 7.08 5.63
C GLU A 26 -1.48 6.60 4.25
N ALA A 27 -1.03 5.35 4.14
CA ALA A 27 -0.66 4.81 2.84
C ALA A 27 -1.86 4.81 1.89
N LYS A 28 -3.03 4.46 2.40
CA LYS A 28 -4.22 4.45 1.57
C LYS A 28 -4.57 5.85 1.09
N GLN A 29 -4.42 6.83 1.97
CA GLN A 29 -4.72 8.20 1.57
C GLN A 29 -3.75 8.69 0.50
N LEU A 30 -2.49 8.37 0.66
CA LEU A 30 -1.50 8.79 -0.32
C LEU A 30 -1.73 8.13 -1.66
N ALA A 31 -2.00 6.84 -1.65
CA ALA A 31 -2.24 6.13 -2.90
C ALA A 31 -3.50 6.64 -3.59
N ALA A 32 -4.55 6.88 -2.81
CA ALA A 32 -5.78 7.35 -3.40
C ALA A 32 -5.59 8.73 -4.02
N ALA A 33 -4.82 9.59 -3.38
CA ALA A 33 -4.58 10.91 -3.91
C ALA A 33 -3.79 10.84 -5.21
N GLU A 34 -2.83 9.94 -5.27
CA GLU A 34 -1.98 9.83 -6.44
C GLU A 34 -2.71 9.16 -7.59
N TRP A 35 -3.58 8.22 -7.29
CA TRP A 35 -4.28 7.45 -8.32
C TRP A 35 -5.77 7.64 -8.22
N LEU A 36 -6.20 8.90 -8.16
CA LEU A 36 -7.60 9.22 -7.98
C LEU A 36 -8.53 8.49 -8.94
N PRO A 37 -8.23 8.43 -10.23
CA PRO A 37 -9.15 7.76 -11.15
C PRO A 37 -9.33 6.28 -10.84
N PHE A 38 -8.41 5.70 -10.08
CA PHE A 38 -8.45 4.27 -9.81
C PHE A 38 -8.49 3.97 -8.34
N TRP A 39 -8.84 4.95 -7.50
CA TRP A 39 -8.70 4.79 -6.08
C TRP A 39 -9.45 3.57 -5.53
N ASP A 40 -10.57 3.23 -6.13
CA ASP A 40 -11.34 2.09 -5.65
C ASP A 40 -10.91 0.79 -6.29
N GLN A 41 -9.90 0.83 -7.15
CA GLN A 41 -9.39 -0.37 -7.77
C GLN A 41 -8.03 -0.76 -7.24
N ILE A 42 -7.54 -0.05 -6.25
CA ILE A 42 -6.24 -0.32 -5.67
C ILE A 42 -6.33 -1.62 -4.89
N LYS A 43 -5.48 -2.57 -5.23
CA LYS A 43 -5.40 -3.82 -4.51
C LYS A 43 -4.18 -3.80 -3.63
N TRP A 44 -4.40 -3.80 -2.33
CA TRP A 44 -3.30 -3.76 -1.39
C TRP A 44 -2.74 -5.16 -1.22
N LEU A 45 -1.45 -5.28 -1.50
CA LEU A 45 -0.75 -6.53 -1.31
C LEU A 45 -0.27 -6.56 0.13
N HIS A 46 0.52 -7.54 0.48
CA HIS A 46 0.95 -7.56 1.85
C HIS A 46 1.90 -6.39 2.07
N HIS A 47 1.98 -5.90 3.29
CA HIS A 47 2.90 -4.83 3.59
C HIS A 47 3.96 -5.36 4.53
N THR A 48 5.14 -4.76 4.46
CA THR A 48 6.23 -5.18 5.29
C THR A 48 6.22 -4.41 6.53
N GLU A 49 6.05 -5.08 7.64
CA GLU A 49 6.19 -4.44 8.89
C GLU A 49 7.24 -5.15 9.60
N GLU A 50 7.85 -4.52 10.46
CA GLU A 50 8.82 -5.16 11.11
C GLU A 50 8.34 -6.27 11.86
N LYS A 51 7.37 -6.43 12.14
CA LYS A 51 7.04 -7.51 12.88
C LYS A 51 6.46 -8.45 12.26
N HIS A 52 6.37 -9.01 11.96
CA HIS A 52 5.73 -9.81 11.37
C HIS A 52 5.68 -11.03 11.64
N ASN A 53 5.29 -11.43 12.02
CA ASN A 53 5.33 -12.51 12.25
C ASN A 53 4.66 -13.33 11.73
N GLY A 54 4.42 -13.74 11.46
CA GLY A 54 3.96 -14.26 10.95
C GLY A 54 3.50 -14.89 10.35
N PRO A 55 3.05 -15.42 10.52
CA PRO A 55 2.60 -15.97 9.74
C PRO A 55 2.07 -15.86 8.84
N PHE A 56 1.94 -15.48 8.82
CA PHE A 56 1.66 -15.27 8.10
C PHE A 56 1.89 -15.29 7.90
N ALA A 57 2.03 -15.36 8.40
CA ALA A 57 2.13 -15.16 8.43
C ALA A 57 2.08 -15.00 8.30
#